data_0943348dacb62d2c810f989b43c85c52
#
_entry.id   0943348dacb62d2c810f989b43c85c52
#
_cell.length_a   1.000
_cell.length_b   1.000
_cell.length_c   1.000
_cell.angle_alpha   90.00
_cell.angle_beta   90.00
_cell.angle_gamma   90.00
#
_symmetry.space_group_name_H-M   'P 1'
#
loop_
_entity.id
_entity.type
_entity.pdbx_description
1 polymer ?
#
loop_
_entity_poly.entity_id
_entity_poly.type
_entity_poly.pdbx_seq_one_letter_code
_entity_poly.pdbx_strand_id
1 'polypeptide(L)'
;REAVRSGILHGRDRILLLRGSEGGALLGYVSYRYLSATQLFGALRDTGLADRIRLRSAGTTLLITSAAADSSDPLRDCLQLLMTEVLARALSDDCIYGLYRPYGAPPEPDLEDLLTRQGFLCREGDPSLWEVDMSAPTVLIQNLETTIQEPLCQNHRLLAAIQRGHRRLQTALTQLYPRFLVLTLSAGVIHQRLLEMITAYNEVPAVPTESRKLGRNMCVPYGKMLRGKIVPNTVTKTIHTDRVYSPDLSQSSMEPFPHYPPIQSQIRTIKSFDRPVILVDDLMHPGFRIRALDPILRQEGVDIRIVLVGLLSGHGRDLMDAQGRPVDSVYYLPRLREWFVESTLYPFVGGNTIRRPASPVPGLLPGINHILPYASPSFRGECSEEAVFQLSRVCLESARDVISVLEQEYRALYGRSLTLSRLPEAIILPLCPDKGTCLNYDPTLAASVYLENDLEQLMRTHS
;
A
#
# COMPACT_ATOMS: atom_id res chain seq x y z
N ARG A 1 21.88 12.31 -21.34
CA ARG A 1 21.94 13.69 -20.82
C ARG A 1 21.58 14.73 -21.88
N GLU A 2 22.13 14.68 -23.09
CA GLU A 2 21.84 15.64 -24.18
C GLU A 2 20.39 15.57 -24.68
N ALA A 3 19.82 14.38 -24.87
CA ALA A 3 18.44 14.20 -25.33
C ALA A 3 17.42 14.70 -24.30
N VAL A 4 17.69 14.52 -23.00
CA VAL A 4 16.88 15.08 -21.91
C VAL A 4 16.95 16.61 -21.92
N ARG A 5 18.14 17.18 -22.10
CA ARG A 5 18.31 18.64 -22.26
C ARG A 5 17.52 19.18 -23.45
N SER A 6 17.52 18.49 -24.60
CA SER A 6 16.76 18.90 -25.77
C SER A 6 15.24 18.89 -25.53
N GLY A 7 14.70 17.86 -24.86
CA GLY A 7 13.28 17.79 -24.49
C GLY A 7 12.85 18.91 -23.55
N ILE A 8 13.69 19.26 -22.55
CA ILE A 8 13.45 20.37 -21.62
C ILE A 8 13.47 21.71 -22.33
N LEU A 9 14.49 21.95 -23.17
CA LEU A 9 14.65 23.21 -23.90
C LEU A 9 13.48 23.52 -24.85
N HIS A 10 12.77 22.48 -25.31
CA HIS A 10 11.56 22.64 -26.16
C HIS A 10 10.25 22.65 -25.36
N GLY A 11 10.28 22.63 -24.02
CA GLY A 11 9.11 22.71 -23.14
C GLY A 11 8.13 21.54 -23.27
N ARG A 12 8.57 20.39 -23.82
CA ARG A 12 7.71 19.22 -24.08
C ARG A 12 7.69 18.21 -22.94
N ASP A 13 8.78 18.07 -22.21
CA ASP A 13 8.93 17.07 -21.15
C ASP A 13 8.79 17.71 -19.77
N ARG A 14 8.07 17.01 -18.89
CA ARG A 14 8.02 17.31 -17.46
C ARG A 14 9.11 16.48 -16.76
N ILE A 15 9.70 17.02 -15.71
CA ILE A 15 10.70 16.31 -14.92
C ILE A 15 10.25 16.26 -13.48
N LEU A 16 10.20 15.05 -12.93
CA LEU A 16 10.08 14.81 -11.51
C LEU A 16 11.48 14.57 -10.94
N LEU A 17 11.83 15.28 -9.87
CA LEU A 17 13.10 15.14 -9.17
C LEU A 17 12.87 14.59 -7.76
N LEU A 18 13.69 13.62 -7.37
CA LEU A 18 13.78 13.13 -6.00
C LEU A 18 15.04 13.73 -5.35
N ARG A 19 14.85 14.36 -4.19
CA ARG A 19 15.95 14.93 -3.40
C ARG A 19 15.98 14.33 -2.01
N GLY A 20 17.19 14.16 -1.47
CA GLY A 20 17.36 13.77 -0.09
C GLY A 20 16.92 14.87 0.88
N SER A 21 16.38 14.48 2.03
CA SER A 21 15.98 15.40 3.10
C SER A 21 17.14 16.17 3.71
N GLU A 22 18.33 15.54 3.79
CA GLU A 22 19.56 16.14 4.30
C GLU A 22 20.41 16.65 3.14
N GLY A 23 20.63 17.96 3.07
CA GLY A 23 21.53 18.59 2.10
C GLY A 23 20.98 18.74 0.66
N GLY A 24 19.75 18.30 0.38
CA GLY A 24 19.10 18.49 -0.92
C GLY A 24 19.77 17.78 -2.09
N ALA A 25 20.60 16.76 -1.84
CA ALA A 25 21.27 15.96 -2.89
C ALA A 25 20.24 15.35 -3.85
N LEU A 26 20.52 15.40 -5.16
CA LEU A 26 19.67 14.78 -6.18
C LEU A 26 19.83 13.26 -6.12
N LEU A 27 18.78 12.55 -5.77
CA LEU A 27 18.74 11.09 -5.68
C LEU A 27 18.22 10.43 -6.96
N GLY A 28 17.52 11.15 -7.81
CA GLY A 28 17.04 10.61 -9.07
C GLY A 28 16.08 11.54 -9.80
N TYR A 29 15.69 11.12 -11.00
CA TYR A 29 14.71 11.84 -11.82
C TYR A 29 13.93 10.90 -12.74
N VAL A 30 12.73 11.36 -13.15
CA VAL A 30 11.97 10.79 -14.26
C VAL A 30 11.56 11.93 -15.19
N SER A 31 11.79 11.76 -16.50
CA SER A 31 11.31 12.65 -17.55
C SER A 31 10.13 11.99 -18.25
N TYR A 32 9.02 12.72 -18.38
CA TYR A 32 7.78 12.23 -18.95
C TYR A 32 6.96 13.33 -19.59
N ARG A 33 6.00 12.95 -20.41
CA ARG A 33 5.00 13.85 -21.01
C ARG A 33 3.68 13.15 -21.25
N TYR A 34 2.63 13.92 -21.37
CA TYR A 34 1.33 13.43 -21.80
C TYR A 34 1.16 13.65 -23.30
N LEU A 35 0.71 12.64 -23.99
CA LEU A 35 0.44 12.66 -25.43
C LEU A 35 -1.06 12.63 -25.68
N SER A 36 -1.55 13.60 -26.45
CA SER A 36 -2.89 13.51 -27.04
C SER A 36 -2.91 12.51 -28.18
N ALA A 37 -4.11 12.10 -28.61
CA ALA A 37 -4.27 11.17 -29.74
C ALA A 37 -3.57 11.66 -31.03
N THR A 38 -3.52 12.95 -31.28
CA THR A 38 -2.85 13.55 -32.44
C THR A 38 -1.32 13.55 -32.33
N GLN A 39 -0.79 13.59 -31.11
CA GLN A 39 0.66 13.59 -30.87
C GLN A 39 1.26 12.19 -30.89
N LEU A 40 0.44 11.13 -30.71
CA LEU A 40 0.89 9.74 -30.68
C LEU A 40 1.66 9.37 -31.97
N PHE A 41 1.15 9.72 -33.12
CA PHE A 41 1.79 9.40 -34.41
C PHE A 41 3.20 9.98 -34.51
N GLY A 42 3.35 11.27 -34.17
CA GLY A 42 4.65 11.94 -34.22
C GLY A 42 5.65 11.44 -33.19
N ALA A 43 5.18 11.03 -32.02
CA ALA A 43 6.00 10.54 -30.92
C ALA A 43 6.47 9.10 -31.11
N LEU A 44 5.58 8.22 -31.60
CA LEU A 44 5.85 6.79 -31.72
C LEU A 44 6.49 6.41 -33.04
N ARG A 45 6.28 7.17 -34.10
CA ARG A 45 6.70 6.87 -35.50
C ARG A 45 6.21 5.49 -35.98
N ASP A 46 5.13 4.99 -35.36
CA ASP A 46 4.49 3.71 -35.63
C ASP A 46 2.98 3.94 -35.70
N THR A 47 2.44 3.89 -36.91
CA THR A 47 1.02 4.16 -37.17
C THR A 47 0.14 3.07 -36.56
N GLY A 48 0.52 1.80 -36.65
CA GLY A 48 -0.25 0.68 -36.13
C GLY A 48 -0.37 0.70 -34.60
N LEU A 49 0.71 1.06 -33.90
CA LEU A 49 0.68 1.25 -32.45
C LEU A 49 -0.17 2.46 -32.06
N ALA A 50 0.05 3.59 -32.72
CA ALA A 50 -0.71 4.81 -32.46
C ALA A 50 -2.22 4.62 -32.64
N ASP A 51 -2.63 3.90 -33.69
CA ASP A 51 -4.05 3.54 -33.93
C ASP A 51 -4.61 2.61 -32.85
N ARG A 52 -3.86 1.59 -32.44
CA ARG A 52 -4.29 0.69 -31.36
C ARG A 52 -4.50 1.44 -30.03
N ILE A 53 -3.57 2.32 -29.68
CA ILE A 53 -3.69 3.13 -28.48
C ILE A 53 -4.88 4.07 -28.58
N ARG A 54 -5.04 4.74 -29.72
CA ARG A 54 -6.17 5.66 -29.98
C ARG A 54 -7.53 4.96 -29.90
N LEU A 55 -7.64 3.73 -30.35
CA LEU A 55 -8.88 2.94 -30.25
C LEU A 55 -9.20 2.53 -28.81
N ARG A 56 -8.17 2.36 -27.96
CA ARG A 56 -8.34 1.99 -26.55
C ARG A 56 -8.47 3.20 -25.64
N SER A 57 -7.82 4.30 -25.98
CA SER A 57 -7.71 5.50 -25.18
C SER A 57 -8.28 6.71 -25.92
N ALA A 58 -9.48 7.15 -25.56
CA ALA A 58 -10.02 8.43 -26.01
C ALA A 58 -9.31 9.62 -25.35
N GLY A 59 -8.42 9.38 -24.37
CA GLY A 59 -7.76 10.39 -23.55
C GLY A 59 -6.27 10.59 -23.84
N THR A 60 -5.54 11.02 -22.83
CA THR A 60 -4.10 11.23 -22.86
C THR A 60 -3.35 9.91 -22.55
N THR A 61 -2.19 9.75 -23.17
CA THR A 61 -1.26 8.63 -22.94
C THR A 61 -0.02 9.17 -22.23
N LEU A 62 0.41 8.49 -21.17
CA LEU A 62 1.68 8.75 -20.52
C LEU A 62 2.83 8.24 -21.39
N LEU A 63 3.83 9.07 -21.68
CA LEU A 63 5.11 8.67 -22.26
C LEU A 63 6.24 9.03 -21.30
N ILE A 64 6.92 8.02 -20.78
CA ILE A 64 8.15 8.17 -19.99
C ILE A 64 9.33 8.07 -20.95
N THR A 65 10.21 9.05 -20.92
CA THR A 65 11.32 9.18 -21.87
C THR A 65 12.69 8.89 -21.25
N SER A 66 12.79 8.99 -19.92
CA SER A 66 14.01 8.68 -19.19
C SER A 66 13.70 8.54 -17.70
N ALA A 67 14.36 7.61 -17.04
CA ALA A 67 14.35 7.45 -15.60
C ALA A 67 15.73 7.03 -15.12
N ALA A 68 16.22 7.61 -14.03
CA ALA A 68 17.45 7.20 -13.37
C ALA A 68 17.40 7.58 -11.88
N ALA A 69 18.01 6.76 -11.05
CA ALA A 69 18.14 7.02 -9.63
C ALA A 69 19.49 6.54 -9.10
N ASP A 70 19.89 7.10 -7.96
CA ASP A 70 21.06 6.66 -7.22
C ASP A 70 20.77 5.26 -6.62
N SER A 71 21.61 4.30 -6.96
CA SER A 71 21.56 2.92 -6.47
C SER A 71 22.57 2.65 -5.34
N SER A 72 23.23 3.67 -4.81
CA SER A 72 24.25 3.53 -3.76
C SER A 72 23.71 2.93 -2.47
N ASP A 73 22.42 3.17 -2.15
CA ASP A 73 21.72 2.56 -1.03
C ASP A 73 20.64 1.58 -1.54
N PRO A 74 20.90 0.27 -1.51
CA PRO A 74 19.97 -0.73 -2.01
C PRO A 74 18.66 -0.81 -1.20
N LEU A 75 18.59 -0.23 -0.01
CA LEU A 75 17.37 -0.15 0.79
C LEU A 75 16.48 1.03 0.39
N ARG A 76 17.03 2.01 -0.32
CA ARG A 76 16.27 3.14 -0.87
C ARG A 76 15.92 2.87 -2.32
N ASP A 77 14.78 2.27 -2.56
CA ASP A 77 14.30 2.06 -3.94
C ASP A 77 13.79 3.39 -4.55
N CYS A 78 14.76 4.31 -4.79
CA CYS A 78 14.49 5.65 -5.31
C CYS A 78 13.82 5.60 -6.69
N LEU A 79 14.19 4.63 -7.51
CA LEU A 79 13.61 4.46 -8.84
C LEU A 79 12.13 4.03 -8.74
N GLN A 80 11.83 3.08 -7.86
CA GLN A 80 10.47 2.65 -7.56
C GLN A 80 9.60 3.82 -7.08
N LEU A 81 10.09 4.65 -6.15
CA LEU A 81 9.38 5.83 -5.66
C LEU A 81 9.07 6.84 -6.77
N LEU A 82 10.06 7.15 -7.61
CA LEU A 82 9.88 8.07 -8.74
C LEU A 82 8.88 7.57 -9.76
N MET A 83 8.99 6.30 -10.17
CA MET A 83 8.07 5.68 -11.12
C MET A 83 6.65 5.62 -10.55
N THR A 84 6.50 5.23 -9.29
CA THR A 84 5.21 5.22 -8.57
C THR A 84 4.55 6.59 -8.60
N GLU A 85 5.30 7.66 -8.32
CA GLU A 85 4.76 9.01 -8.29
C GLU A 85 4.29 9.48 -9.68
N VAL A 86 5.05 9.20 -10.74
CA VAL A 86 4.67 9.56 -12.12
C VAL A 86 3.43 8.78 -12.55
N LEU A 87 3.38 7.47 -12.27
CA LEU A 87 2.24 6.62 -12.63
C LEU A 87 0.98 7.00 -11.85
N ALA A 88 1.10 7.28 -10.55
CA ALA A 88 -0.03 7.72 -9.73
C ALA A 88 -0.61 9.06 -10.21
N ARG A 89 0.25 10.02 -10.59
CA ARG A 89 -0.19 11.30 -11.19
C ARG A 89 -0.89 11.07 -12.52
N ALA A 90 -0.34 10.22 -13.39
CA ALA A 90 -0.95 9.91 -14.67
C ALA A 90 -2.33 9.25 -14.50
N LEU A 91 -2.49 8.34 -13.53
CA LEU A 91 -3.77 7.73 -13.18
C LEU A 91 -4.78 8.77 -12.66
N SER A 92 -4.33 9.70 -11.82
CA SER A 92 -5.16 10.81 -11.31
C SER A 92 -5.62 11.74 -12.44
N ASP A 93 -4.78 11.94 -13.47
CA ASP A 93 -5.07 12.69 -14.69
C ASP A 93 -5.81 11.86 -15.76
N ASP A 94 -6.38 10.72 -15.33
CA ASP A 94 -7.21 9.82 -16.15
C ASP A 94 -6.49 9.18 -17.35
N CYS A 95 -5.16 9.10 -17.33
CA CYS A 95 -4.40 8.32 -18.29
C CYS A 95 -4.72 6.82 -18.14
N ILE A 96 -5.03 6.17 -19.25
CA ILE A 96 -5.36 4.73 -19.26
C ILE A 96 -4.32 3.88 -19.98
N TYR A 97 -3.27 4.51 -20.49
CA TYR A 97 -2.18 3.83 -21.19
C TYR A 97 -0.83 4.49 -20.88
N GLY A 98 0.17 3.67 -20.57
CA GLY A 98 1.52 4.08 -20.28
C GLY A 98 2.53 3.48 -21.25
N LEU A 99 3.49 4.30 -21.65
CA LEU A 99 4.61 3.93 -22.50
C LEU A 99 5.91 4.33 -21.84
N TYR A 100 6.92 3.48 -21.93
CA TYR A 100 8.31 3.85 -21.70
C TYR A 100 9.08 3.73 -23.02
N ARG A 101 9.70 4.80 -23.47
CA ARG A 101 10.53 4.84 -24.68
C ARG A 101 11.70 5.79 -24.47
N PRO A 102 12.90 5.26 -24.16
CA PRO A 102 14.08 6.10 -23.92
C PRO A 102 14.60 6.77 -25.20
N TYR A 103 15.27 7.88 -25.03
CA TYR A 103 16.04 8.50 -26.09
C TYR A 103 17.41 7.81 -26.20
N GLY A 104 17.54 6.83 -27.08
CA GLY A 104 18.82 6.18 -27.40
C GLY A 104 18.91 4.73 -26.95
N ALA A 105 19.64 4.43 -25.86
CA ALA A 105 19.86 3.06 -25.40
C ALA A 105 18.64 2.43 -24.72
N PRO A 106 18.50 1.09 -24.73
CA PRO A 106 17.49 0.38 -23.95
C PRO A 106 17.62 0.68 -22.45
N PRO A 107 16.61 0.37 -21.62
CA PRO A 107 16.66 0.60 -20.18
C PRO A 107 17.82 -0.19 -19.54
N GLU A 108 18.38 0.37 -18.47
CA GLU A 108 19.32 -0.35 -17.62
C GLU A 108 18.62 -1.53 -16.92
N PRO A 109 19.34 -2.61 -16.54
CA PRO A 109 18.74 -3.83 -15.98
C PRO A 109 17.82 -3.57 -14.77
N ASP A 110 18.16 -2.66 -13.87
CA ASP A 110 17.32 -2.32 -12.70
C ASP A 110 16.00 -1.67 -13.10
N LEU A 111 16.01 -0.84 -14.13
CA LEU A 111 14.81 -0.21 -14.67
C LEU A 111 13.96 -1.23 -15.47
N GLU A 112 14.60 -2.12 -16.20
CA GLU A 112 13.94 -3.20 -16.92
C GLU A 112 13.20 -4.13 -15.95
N ASP A 113 13.85 -4.55 -14.86
CA ASP A 113 13.24 -5.33 -13.79
C ASP A 113 12.05 -4.60 -13.16
N LEU A 114 12.20 -3.29 -12.89
CA LEU A 114 11.12 -2.49 -12.35
C LEU A 114 9.92 -2.37 -13.29
N LEU A 115 10.17 -2.09 -14.58
CA LEU A 115 9.11 -2.01 -15.60
C LEU A 115 8.34 -3.34 -15.67
N THR A 116 9.07 -4.46 -15.70
CA THR A 116 8.47 -5.81 -15.70
C THR A 116 7.61 -6.04 -14.47
N ARG A 117 8.11 -5.70 -13.27
CA ARG A 117 7.36 -5.83 -12.00
C ARG A 117 6.14 -4.91 -11.93
N GLN A 118 6.12 -3.83 -12.67
CA GLN A 118 4.97 -2.92 -12.77
C GLN A 118 3.96 -3.34 -13.85
N GLY A 119 4.21 -4.40 -14.60
CA GLY A 119 3.32 -4.93 -15.64
C GLY A 119 3.57 -4.35 -17.04
N PHE A 120 4.64 -3.57 -17.23
CA PHE A 120 5.06 -3.17 -18.56
C PHE A 120 5.53 -4.39 -19.35
N LEU A 121 5.14 -4.46 -20.60
CA LEU A 121 5.57 -5.48 -21.55
C LEU A 121 6.48 -4.85 -22.60
N CYS A 122 7.65 -5.45 -22.76
CA CYS A 122 8.54 -5.11 -23.86
C CYS A 122 7.89 -5.52 -25.17
N ARG A 123 7.92 -4.65 -26.17
CA ARG A 123 7.31 -4.92 -27.48
C ARG A 123 8.19 -5.85 -28.30
N GLU A 124 7.58 -6.88 -28.85
CA GLU A 124 8.25 -7.75 -29.84
C GLU A 124 8.73 -6.93 -31.06
N GLY A 125 10.01 -7.05 -31.38
CA GLY A 125 10.65 -6.33 -32.48
C GLY A 125 11.11 -4.89 -32.17
N ASP A 126 10.80 -4.33 -31.00
CA ASP A 126 11.32 -3.04 -30.54
C ASP A 126 11.65 -3.08 -29.02
N PRO A 127 12.86 -3.52 -28.63
CA PRO A 127 13.23 -3.67 -27.23
C PRO A 127 13.37 -2.33 -26.49
N SER A 128 13.30 -1.20 -27.20
CA SER A 128 13.28 0.12 -26.59
C SER A 128 11.88 0.60 -26.22
N LEU A 129 10.83 -0.12 -26.59
CA LEU A 129 9.44 0.27 -26.33
C LEU A 129 8.76 -0.70 -25.35
N TRP A 130 8.30 -0.15 -24.24
CA TRP A 130 7.55 -0.86 -23.20
C TRP A 130 6.16 -0.25 -23.08
N GLU A 131 5.15 -1.06 -22.92
CA GLU A 131 3.76 -0.63 -22.84
C GLU A 131 3.01 -1.27 -21.67
N VAL A 132 2.10 -0.52 -21.03
CA VAL A 132 1.25 -1.02 -19.94
C VAL A 132 -0.17 -0.47 -20.04
N ASP A 133 -1.15 -1.32 -19.76
CA ASP A 133 -2.55 -0.92 -19.62
C ASP A 133 -2.78 -0.37 -18.19
N MET A 134 -3.17 0.90 -18.10
CA MET A 134 -3.45 1.62 -16.86
C MET A 134 -4.95 1.78 -16.61
N SER A 135 -5.81 1.18 -17.45
CA SER A 135 -7.27 1.34 -17.35
C SER A 135 -7.89 0.71 -16.11
N ALA A 136 -7.20 -0.28 -15.51
CA ALA A 136 -7.67 -1.00 -14.34
C ALA A 136 -6.48 -1.36 -13.42
N PRO A 137 -5.84 -0.38 -12.77
CA PRO A 137 -4.64 -0.61 -11.97
C PRO A 137 -4.95 -1.42 -10.72
N THR A 138 -4.00 -2.26 -10.34
CA THR A 138 -3.94 -2.94 -9.04
C THR A 138 -2.92 -2.23 -8.16
N VAL A 139 -3.23 -2.09 -6.87
CA VAL A 139 -2.34 -1.44 -5.91
C VAL A 139 -1.85 -2.43 -4.86
N LEU A 140 -0.54 -2.41 -4.61
CA LEU A 140 0.09 -3.05 -3.45
C LEU A 140 0.53 -1.98 -2.46
N ILE A 141 -0.04 -2.00 -1.26
CA ILE A 141 0.38 -1.13 -0.16
C ILE A 141 1.44 -1.87 0.66
N GLN A 142 2.67 -1.38 0.58
CA GLN A 142 3.81 -1.90 1.33
C GLN A 142 3.80 -1.30 2.74
N ASN A 143 3.58 -2.14 3.73
CA ASN A 143 3.43 -1.69 5.11
C ASN A 143 4.19 -2.53 6.16
N LEU A 144 5.00 -3.51 5.75
CA LEU A 144 5.69 -4.38 6.70
C LEU A 144 6.62 -3.62 7.64
N GLU A 145 7.38 -2.64 7.13
CA GLU A 145 8.26 -1.81 7.95
C GLU A 145 7.50 -1.10 9.08
N THR A 146 6.25 -0.68 8.81
CA THR A 146 5.41 0.00 9.79
C THR A 146 4.69 -0.96 10.73
N THR A 147 4.77 -2.28 10.51
CA THR A 147 4.20 -3.31 11.38
C THR A 147 5.22 -3.91 12.35
N ILE A 148 6.51 -3.67 12.15
CA ILE A 148 7.57 -4.16 13.03
C ILE A 148 7.78 -3.17 14.19
N GLN A 149 8.02 -3.71 15.40
CA GLN A 149 8.32 -2.92 16.59
C GLN A 149 9.73 -2.33 16.55
N GLU A 150 9.93 -1.15 17.16
CA GLU A 150 11.27 -0.62 17.42
C GLU A 150 11.98 -1.47 18.52
N PRO A 151 13.29 -1.63 18.43
CA PRO A 151 14.22 -1.10 17.41
C PRO A 151 14.38 -2.01 16.18
N LEU A 152 13.69 -3.15 16.11
CA LEU A 152 13.83 -4.17 15.05
C LEU A 152 13.49 -3.62 13.66
N CYS A 153 12.54 -2.69 13.55
CA CYS A 153 12.17 -2.05 12.27
C CYS A 153 13.31 -1.26 11.61
N GLN A 154 14.40 -0.98 12.33
CA GLN A 154 15.57 -0.29 11.81
C GLN A 154 16.72 -1.25 11.43
N ASN A 155 16.51 -2.56 11.62
CA ASN A 155 17.55 -3.55 11.34
C ASN A 155 17.74 -3.77 9.84
N HIS A 156 18.97 -3.56 9.34
CA HIS A 156 19.29 -3.63 7.91
C HIS A 156 19.03 -5.01 7.28
N ARG A 157 19.29 -6.11 8.01
CA ARG A 157 19.04 -7.47 7.49
C ARG A 157 17.54 -7.72 7.33
N LEU A 158 16.76 -7.25 8.29
CA LEU A 158 15.30 -7.37 8.24
C LEU A 158 14.73 -6.51 7.12
N LEU A 159 15.16 -5.25 6.98
CA LEU A 159 14.75 -4.37 5.88
C LEU A 159 15.09 -4.96 4.52
N ALA A 160 16.28 -5.57 4.36
CA ALA A 160 16.65 -6.24 3.12
C ALA A 160 15.76 -7.47 2.84
N ALA A 161 15.36 -8.24 3.86
CA ALA A 161 14.44 -9.36 3.70
C ALA A 161 13.03 -8.87 3.28
N ILE A 162 12.54 -7.82 3.91
CA ILE A 162 11.27 -7.16 3.57
C ILE A 162 11.29 -6.70 2.11
N GLN A 163 12.34 -5.99 1.69
CA GLN A 163 12.45 -5.48 0.33
C GLN A 163 12.49 -6.60 -0.74
N ARG A 164 13.18 -7.72 -0.46
CA ARG A 164 13.12 -8.89 -1.34
C ARG A 164 11.71 -9.47 -1.43
N GLY A 165 11.00 -9.54 -0.31
CA GLY A 165 9.59 -9.96 -0.25
C GLY A 165 8.70 -9.04 -1.08
N HIS A 166 8.84 -7.73 -0.96
CA HIS A 166 8.10 -6.73 -1.76
C HIS A 166 8.24 -6.98 -3.26
N ARG A 167 9.48 -7.16 -3.75
CA ARG A 167 9.75 -7.39 -5.17
C ARG A 167 9.13 -8.68 -5.66
N ARG A 168 9.26 -9.79 -4.91
CA ARG A 168 8.62 -11.08 -5.25
C ARG A 168 7.10 -10.97 -5.27
N LEU A 169 6.51 -10.31 -4.28
CA LEU A 169 5.07 -10.11 -4.21
C LEU A 169 4.54 -9.26 -5.37
N GLN A 170 5.23 -8.17 -5.71
CA GLN A 170 4.87 -7.35 -6.87
C GLN A 170 4.89 -8.18 -8.16
N THR A 171 5.93 -8.99 -8.38
CA THR A 171 6.02 -9.90 -9.53
C THR A 171 4.85 -10.90 -9.56
N ALA A 172 4.51 -11.51 -8.42
CA ALA A 172 3.39 -12.46 -8.35
C ALA A 172 2.04 -11.79 -8.67
N LEU A 173 1.84 -10.55 -8.22
CA LEU A 173 0.64 -9.77 -8.56
C LEU A 173 0.59 -9.39 -10.04
N THR A 174 1.73 -9.13 -10.67
CA THR A 174 1.81 -8.87 -12.12
C THR A 174 1.47 -10.12 -12.93
N GLN A 175 1.81 -11.31 -12.42
CA GLN A 175 1.39 -12.58 -13.02
C GLN A 175 -0.11 -12.87 -12.79
N LEU A 176 -0.66 -12.45 -11.65
CA LEU A 176 -2.09 -12.55 -11.36
C LEU A 176 -2.93 -11.64 -12.27
N TYR A 177 -2.40 -10.47 -12.64
CA TYR A 177 -3.05 -9.47 -13.50
C TYR A 177 -2.19 -9.11 -14.70
N PRO A 178 -1.97 -10.04 -15.64
CA PRO A 178 -1.05 -9.84 -16.75
C PRO A 178 -1.48 -8.64 -17.62
N ARG A 179 -0.50 -7.83 -18.04
CA ARG A 179 -0.63 -6.62 -18.86
C ARG A 179 -1.21 -5.39 -18.16
N PHE A 180 -1.79 -5.53 -16.96
CA PHE A 180 -2.28 -4.38 -16.19
C PHE A 180 -1.22 -3.84 -15.25
N LEU A 181 -1.31 -2.55 -14.99
CA LEU A 181 -0.41 -1.88 -14.06
C LEU A 181 -0.58 -2.42 -12.62
N VAL A 182 0.55 -2.83 -12.03
CA VAL A 182 0.66 -3.11 -10.60
C VAL A 182 1.49 -2.01 -9.94
N LEU A 183 0.80 -1.08 -9.29
CA LEU A 183 1.39 0.08 -8.63
C LEU A 183 1.68 -0.24 -7.16
N THR A 184 2.90 0.00 -6.70
CA THR A 184 3.25 -0.15 -5.27
C THR A 184 3.26 1.18 -4.55
N LEU A 185 2.65 1.24 -3.37
CA LEU A 185 2.60 2.43 -2.52
C LEU A 185 3.23 2.13 -1.16
N SER A 186 4.18 2.95 -0.73
CA SER A 186 4.76 2.85 0.60
C SER A 186 3.84 3.45 1.66
N ALA A 187 3.48 2.68 2.68
CA ALA A 187 2.71 3.18 3.82
C ALA A 187 3.47 4.29 4.57
N GLY A 188 4.80 4.22 4.62
CA GLY A 188 5.62 5.29 5.22
C GLY A 188 5.45 6.63 4.50
N VAL A 189 5.47 6.62 3.16
CA VAL A 189 5.25 7.83 2.34
C VAL A 189 3.82 8.34 2.50
N ILE A 190 2.83 7.44 2.48
CA ILE A 190 1.41 7.82 2.71
C ILE A 190 1.26 8.50 4.07
N HIS A 191 1.80 7.91 5.14
CA HIS A 191 1.72 8.49 6.49
C HIS A 191 2.39 9.85 6.57
N GLN A 192 3.58 10.01 5.97
CA GLN A 192 4.28 11.29 5.96
C GLN A 192 3.43 12.39 5.28
N ARG A 193 2.89 12.10 4.09
CA ARG A 193 2.05 13.06 3.36
C ARG A 193 0.73 13.35 4.07
N LEU A 194 0.13 12.36 4.72
CA LEU A 194 -1.05 12.59 5.55
C LEU A 194 -0.77 13.52 6.71
N LEU A 195 0.40 13.41 7.38
CA LEU A 195 0.80 14.34 8.43
C LEU A 195 0.94 15.77 7.88
N GLU A 196 1.53 15.94 6.70
CA GLU A 196 1.64 17.24 6.02
C GLU A 196 0.26 17.82 5.68
N MET A 197 -0.66 17.00 5.14
CA MET A 197 -2.04 17.42 4.85
C MET A 197 -2.79 17.80 6.12
N ILE A 198 -2.72 17.00 7.19
CA ILE A 198 -3.39 17.28 8.47
C ILE A 198 -2.92 18.62 9.03
N THR A 199 -1.61 18.86 9.05
CA THR A 199 -1.05 20.13 9.56
C THR A 199 -1.44 21.31 8.69
N ALA A 200 -1.50 21.16 7.37
CA ALA A 200 -1.97 22.18 6.43
C ALA A 200 -3.45 22.53 6.66
N TYR A 201 -4.34 21.50 6.75
CA TYR A 201 -5.76 21.71 7.03
C TYR A 201 -6.03 22.25 8.45
N ASN A 202 -5.11 22.03 9.36
CA ASN A 202 -5.18 22.55 10.73
C ASN A 202 -4.48 23.91 10.89
N GLU A 203 -3.87 24.42 9.82
CA GLU A 203 -3.16 25.72 9.77
C GLU A 203 -2.05 25.82 10.85
N VAL A 204 -1.30 24.73 11.04
CA VAL A 204 -0.22 24.65 12.01
C VAL A 204 1.10 24.24 11.35
N PRO A 205 2.26 24.57 11.96
CA PRO A 205 3.54 24.09 11.49
C PRO A 205 3.63 22.56 11.46
N ALA A 206 4.25 22.01 10.43
CA ALA A 206 4.48 20.56 10.28
C ALA A 206 5.53 20.01 11.27
N VAL A 207 6.22 20.86 11.98
CA VAL A 207 7.18 20.50 13.05
C VAL A 207 6.65 20.97 14.41
N PRO A 208 6.95 20.27 15.50
CA PRO A 208 6.61 20.72 16.85
C PRO A 208 7.25 22.09 17.12
N THR A 209 6.48 23.01 17.70
CA THR A 209 6.96 24.34 18.12
C THR A 209 6.99 24.44 19.64
N GLU A 210 7.91 25.24 20.18
CA GLU A 210 8.03 25.46 21.63
C GLU A 210 6.76 26.09 22.22
N SER A 211 6.08 26.93 21.49
CA SER A 211 4.87 27.66 21.92
C SER A 211 3.59 26.82 21.80
N ARG A 212 3.60 25.52 21.80
CA ARG A 212 2.44 24.58 21.82
C ARG A 212 1.09 25.16 21.38
N LYS A 213 1.09 26.01 20.36
CA LYS A 213 -0.14 26.57 19.80
C LYS A 213 -0.86 25.49 19.01
N LEU A 214 -1.86 24.88 19.64
CA LEU A 214 -2.66 23.83 19.02
C LEU A 214 -3.56 24.45 17.94
N GLY A 215 -3.67 23.75 16.81
CA GLY A 215 -4.60 24.08 15.75
C GLY A 215 -6.06 23.97 16.19
N ARG A 216 -6.95 24.56 15.41
CA ARG A 216 -8.39 24.62 15.68
C ARG A 216 -9.05 23.23 15.62
N ASN A 217 -8.64 22.42 14.63
CA ASN A 217 -9.24 21.14 14.40
C ASN A 217 -8.56 20.03 15.22
N MET A 218 -9.24 18.91 15.41
CA MET A 218 -8.63 17.70 15.96
C MET A 218 -8.49 16.63 14.86
N CYS A 219 -7.43 15.83 14.96
CA CYS A 219 -7.19 14.69 14.08
C CYS A 219 -7.83 13.43 14.70
N VAL A 220 -8.63 12.72 13.91
CA VAL A 220 -9.29 11.49 14.34
C VAL A 220 -8.95 10.36 13.35
N PRO A 221 -7.84 9.64 13.57
CA PRO A 221 -7.50 8.46 12.79
C PRO A 221 -8.42 7.28 13.11
N TYR A 222 -8.65 6.43 12.10
CA TYR A 222 -9.34 5.16 12.28
C TYR A 222 -8.35 4.00 12.51
N GLY A 223 -8.69 3.12 13.44
CA GLY A 223 -8.02 1.84 13.64
C GLY A 223 -6.52 1.96 13.93
N LYS A 224 -5.71 1.41 13.03
CA LYS A 224 -4.24 1.40 13.14
C LYS A 224 -3.57 2.60 12.46
N MET A 225 -4.37 3.45 11.79
CA MET A 225 -3.87 4.58 11.03
C MET A 225 -3.12 5.56 11.93
N LEU A 226 -1.96 6.02 11.49
CA LEU A 226 -1.06 6.91 12.23
C LEU A 226 -0.62 6.39 13.61
N ARG A 227 -0.73 5.07 13.89
CA ARG A 227 -0.30 4.49 15.16
C ARG A 227 1.20 4.77 15.40
N GLY A 228 1.53 5.24 16.59
CA GLY A 228 2.92 5.60 16.96
C GLY A 228 3.44 6.88 16.28
N LYS A 229 2.63 7.57 15.48
CA LYS A 229 3.00 8.84 14.87
C LYS A 229 2.45 10.00 15.68
N ILE A 230 3.28 11.02 15.86
CA ILE A 230 2.87 12.29 16.50
C ILE A 230 2.39 13.21 15.37
N VAL A 231 1.16 13.72 15.51
CA VAL A 231 0.65 14.77 14.61
C VAL A 231 1.04 16.13 15.23
N PRO A 232 1.97 16.88 14.62
CA PRO A 232 2.46 18.12 15.20
C PRO A 232 1.33 19.13 15.48
N ASN A 233 1.41 19.78 16.63
CA ASN A 233 0.51 20.90 17.01
C ASN A 233 -1.00 20.61 16.87
N THR A 234 -1.40 19.34 16.95
CA THR A 234 -2.77 18.90 16.70
C THR A 234 -3.25 17.94 17.77
N VAL A 235 -4.44 18.21 18.33
CA VAL A 235 -5.12 17.26 19.22
C VAL A 235 -5.49 16.02 18.44
N THR A 236 -5.08 14.84 18.89
CA THR A 236 -5.32 13.58 18.20
C THR A 236 -6.02 12.57 19.10
N LYS A 237 -7.10 11.97 18.61
CA LYS A 237 -7.82 10.89 19.30
C LYS A 237 -8.29 9.86 18.30
N THR A 238 -7.80 8.64 18.40
CA THR A 238 -8.13 7.53 17.49
C THR A 238 -9.48 6.91 17.84
N ILE A 239 -10.25 6.52 16.82
CA ILE A 239 -11.37 5.58 16.95
C ILE A 239 -10.80 4.18 16.74
N HIS A 240 -10.68 3.43 17.84
CA HIS A 240 -10.10 2.09 17.84
C HIS A 240 -11.11 1.06 17.35
N THR A 241 -11.12 0.84 16.04
CA THR A 241 -12.01 -0.10 15.36
C THR A 241 -11.24 -0.99 14.41
N ASP A 242 -11.77 -2.20 14.19
CA ASP A 242 -11.30 -3.11 13.17
C ASP A 242 -12.49 -3.70 12.41
N ARG A 243 -12.26 -4.17 11.20
CA ARG A 243 -13.20 -4.97 10.44
C ARG A 243 -13.05 -6.42 10.83
N VAL A 244 -14.09 -6.99 11.43
CA VAL A 244 -14.10 -8.36 11.92
C VAL A 244 -15.01 -9.20 11.02
N TYR A 245 -14.47 -10.28 10.49
CA TYR A 245 -15.19 -11.19 9.62
C TYR A 245 -15.84 -12.34 10.40
N SER A 246 -16.96 -12.86 9.88
CA SER A 246 -17.50 -14.15 10.30
C SER A 246 -16.52 -15.28 9.90
N PRO A 247 -16.54 -16.43 10.62
CA PRO A 247 -15.62 -17.54 10.33
C PRO A 247 -15.71 -18.10 8.92
N ASP A 248 -16.87 -17.99 8.27
CA ASP A 248 -17.14 -18.40 6.89
C ASP A 248 -16.88 -17.28 5.86
N LEU A 249 -16.38 -16.13 6.31
CA LEU A 249 -16.10 -14.93 5.52
C LEU A 249 -17.31 -14.32 4.79
N SER A 250 -18.52 -14.81 5.03
CA SER A 250 -19.74 -14.34 4.37
C SER A 250 -20.17 -12.94 4.79
N GLN A 251 -19.83 -12.55 6.02
CA GLN A 251 -20.20 -11.27 6.62
C GLN A 251 -19.02 -10.60 7.32
N SER A 252 -19.11 -9.30 7.46
CA SER A 252 -18.16 -8.54 8.28
C SER A 252 -18.87 -7.36 8.96
N SER A 253 -18.38 -6.99 10.13
CA SER A 253 -18.84 -5.84 10.91
C SER A 253 -17.68 -4.97 11.36
N MET A 254 -17.98 -3.69 11.63
CA MET A 254 -17.02 -2.82 12.32
C MET A 254 -17.19 -3.01 13.81
N GLU A 255 -16.11 -3.43 14.47
CA GLU A 255 -16.11 -3.69 15.92
C GLU A 255 -15.03 -2.88 16.62
N PRO A 256 -15.18 -2.53 17.90
CA PRO A 256 -14.10 -1.94 18.66
C PRO A 256 -12.96 -2.97 18.82
N PHE A 257 -11.71 -2.50 18.86
CA PHE A 257 -10.61 -3.37 19.26
C PHE A 257 -10.89 -3.99 20.65
N PRO A 258 -10.38 -5.20 20.91
CA PRO A 258 -10.46 -5.80 22.24
C PRO A 258 -9.96 -4.82 23.32
N HIS A 259 -10.68 -4.79 24.45
CA HIS A 259 -10.41 -3.90 25.59
C HIS A 259 -10.66 -2.40 25.37
N TYR A 260 -11.17 -2.00 24.20
CA TYR A 260 -11.65 -0.63 23.98
C TYR A 260 -13.16 -0.53 24.20
N PRO A 261 -13.67 0.65 24.62
CA PRO A 261 -15.09 0.87 24.82
C PRO A 261 -15.85 0.77 23.49
N PRO A 262 -17.19 0.57 23.54
CA PRO A 262 -18.04 0.57 22.36
C PRO A 262 -17.79 1.81 21.47
N ILE A 263 -17.91 1.65 20.15
CA ILE A 263 -17.63 2.70 19.14
C ILE A 263 -18.38 4.00 19.47
N GLN A 264 -19.67 3.89 19.85
CA GLN A 264 -20.47 5.07 20.22
C GLN A 264 -19.87 5.83 21.40
N SER A 265 -19.36 5.14 22.43
CA SER A 265 -18.70 5.76 23.57
C SER A 265 -17.39 6.46 23.19
N GLN A 266 -16.64 5.87 22.26
CA GLN A 266 -15.43 6.49 21.72
C GLN A 266 -15.77 7.77 20.95
N ILE A 267 -16.83 7.77 20.13
CA ILE A 267 -17.30 8.94 19.38
C ILE A 267 -17.82 10.04 20.30
N ARG A 268 -18.55 9.70 21.39
CA ARG A 268 -18.95 10.67 22.42
C ARG A 268 -17.73 11.35 23.08
N THR A 269 -16.69 10.59 23.35
CA THR A 269 -15.42 11.16 23.84
C THR A 269 -14.81 12.14 22.84
N ILE A 270 -14.83 11.85 21.54
CA ILE A 270 -14.36 12.79 20.51
C ILE A 270 -15.24 14.04 20.52
N LYS A 271 -16.55 13.90 20.55
CA LYS A 271 -17.46 15.04 20.60
C LYS A 271 -17.24 15.96 21.82
N SER A 272 -16.83 15.39 22.97
CA SER A 272 -16.59 16.17 24.19
C SER A 272 -15.40 17.14 24.10
N PHE A 273 -14.53 17.00 23.10
CA PHE A 273 -13.46 18.00 22.84
C PHE A 273 -13.99 19.28 22.20
N ASP A 274 -15.20 19.28 21.69
CA ASP A 274 -15.88 20.42 21.04
C ASP A 274 -15.02 21.10 19.97
N ARG A 275 -14.40 20.28 19.10
CA ARG A 275 -13.53 20.73 18.00
C ARG A 275 -14.01 20.16 16.66
N PRO A 276 -13.89 20.90 15.55
CA PRO A 276 -14.06 20.34 14.22
C PRO A 276 -13.05 19.21 14.00
N VAL A 277 -13.48 18.17 13.29
CA VAL A 277 -12.73 16.91 13.14
C VAL A 277 -12.17 16.78 11.73
N ILE A 278 -10.91 16.44 11.63
CA ILE A 278 -10.24 15.88 10.45
C ILE A 278 -10.23 14.36 10.64
N LEU A 279 -11.10 13.63 9.91
CA LEU A 279 -11.07 12.17 9.91
C LEU A 279 -9.93 11.68 9.03
N VAL A 280 -9.23 10.61 9.46
CA VAL A 280 -8.10 10.06 8.70
C VAL A 280 -8.25 8.56 8.52
N ASP A 281 -8.16 8.09 7.26
CA ASP A 281 -8.23 6.68 6.90
C ASP A 281 -7.12 6.28 5.92
N ASP A 282 -6.88 4.98 5.76
CA ASP A 282 -5.86 4.44 4.84
C ASP A 282 -6.37 4.37 3.39
N LEU A 283 -7.57 3.85 3.21
CA LEU A 283 -8.16 3.57 1.90
C LEU A 283 -9.66 3.86 1.86
N MET A 284 -10.07 4.62 0.85
CA MET A 284 -11.49 4.84 0.53
C MET A 284 -11.80 4.30 -0.88
N HIS A 285 -12.30 3.06 -0.94
CA HIS A 285 -12.76 2.46 -2.19
C HIS A 285 -14.24 2.08 -2.10
N PRO A 286 -14.65 0.94 -1.47
CA PRO A 286 -16.08 0.70 -1.23
C PRO A 286 -16.61 1.46 -0.01
N GLY A 287 -15.72 2.06 0.81
CA GLY A 287 -16.10 2.89 1.95
C GLY A 287 -16.78 2.13 3.11
N PHE A 288 -16.44 0.87 3.36
CA PHE A 288 -17.05 0.07 4.42
C PHE A 288 -16.99 0.75 5.79
N ARG A 289 -15.84 1.30 6.15
CA ARG A 289 -15.65 1.93 7.46
C ARG A 289 -16.48 3.19 7.59
N ILE A 290 -16.42 4.09 6.63
CA ILE A 290 -17.19 5.33 6.68
C ILE A 290 -18.71 5.06 6.63
N ARG A 291 -19.17 4.10 5.84
CA ARG A 291 -20.59 3.69 5.81
C ARG A 291 -21.08 3.18 7.16
N ALA A 292 -20.26 2.44 7.89
CA ALA A 292 -20.61 1.94 9.21
C ALA A 292 -20.57 3.01 10.30
N LEU A 293 -19.65 3.97 10.20
CA LEU A 293 -19.38 4.93 11.28
C LEU A 293 -20.08 6.29 11.08
N ASP A 294 -20.33 6.73 9.83
CA ASP A 294 -20.94 8.04 9.56
C ASP A 294 -22.34 8.21 10.20
N PRO A 295 -23.22 7.20 10.22
CA PRO A 295 -24.49 7.32 10.94
C PRO A 295 -24.31 7.62 12.43
N ILE A 296 -23.35 6.98 13.09
CA ILE A 296 -23.06 7.19 14.52
C ILE A 296 -22.44 8.58 14.73
N LEU A 297 -21.51 9.00 13.86
CA LEU A 297 -20.90 10.33 13.91
C LEU A 297 -21.93 11.44 13.75
N ARG A 298 -22.90 11.26 12.83
CA ARG A 298 -24.04 12.21 12.65
C ARG A 298 -24.97 12.23 13.86
N GLN A 299 -25.33 11.06 14.38
CA GLN A 299 -26.20 10.95 15.56
C GLN A 299 -25.62 11.64 16.79
N GLU A 300 -24.29 11.52 17.01
CA GLU A 300 -23.59 12.17 18.11
C GLU A 300 -23.22 13.64 17.79
N GLY A 301 -23.56 14.16 16.62
CA GLY A 301 -23.35 15.55 16.23
C GLY A 301 -21.87 15.94 16.10
N VAL A 302 -21.02 15.04 15.60
CA VAL A 302 -19.61 15.34 15.35
C VAL A 302 -19.46 16.24 14.12
N ASP A 303 -18.83 17.37 14.28
CA ASP A 303 -18.54 18.32 13.19
C ASP A 303 -17.34 17.83 12.39
N ILE A 304 -17.58 17.18 11.22
CA ILE A 304 -16.53 16.69 10.33
C ILE A 304 -16.22 17.75 9.29
N ARG A 305 -15.03 18.35 9.39
CA ARG A 305 -14.55 19.36 8.46
C ARG A 305 -14.08 18.73 7.14
N ILE A 306 -13.35 17.62 7.20
CA ILE A 306 -12.82 16.91 6.04
C ILE A 306 -12.46 15.47 6.39
N VAL A 307 -12.48 14.60 5.39
CA VAL A 307 -11.91 13.24 5.45
C VAL A 307 -10.63 13.21 4.64
N LEU A 308 -9.51 12.85 5.25
CA LEU A 308 -8.23 12.66 4.60
C LEU A 308 -7.93 11.17 4.48
N VAL A 309 -7.53 10.73 3.28
CA VAL A 309 -7.25 9.31 3.04
C VAL A 309 -5.92 9.11 2.31
N GLY A 310 -5.26 7.99 2.61
CA GLY A 310 -4.04 7.61 1.91
C GLY A 310 -4.30 7.35 0.42
N LEU A 311 -5.35 6.57 0.13
CA LEU A 311 -5.76 6.21 -1.23
C LEU A 311 -7.27 6.41 -1.42
N LEU A 312 -7.65 7.17 -2.42
CA LEU A 312 -9.05 7.43 -2.83
C LEU A 312 -9.29 6.84 -4.21
N SER A 313 -10.33 6.03 -4.35
CA SER A 313 -10.81 5.60 -5.68
C SER A 313 -11.96 6.46 -6.19
N GLY A 314 -12.35 6.30 -7.46
CA GLY A 314 -13.54 6.93 -8.01
C GLY A 314 -14.80 6.57 -7.23
N HIS A 315 -15.03 5.29 -6.94
CA HIS A 315 -16.15 4.85 -6.11
C HIS A 315 -16.14 5.47 -4.69
N GLY A 316 -14.94 5.65 -4.11
CA GLY A 316 -14.79 6.31 -2.82
C GLY A 316 -15.17 7.80 -2.91
N ARG A 317 -14.77 8.48 -3.98
CA ARG A 317 -15.14 9.88 -4.23
C ARG A 317 -16.65 10.03 -4.41
N ASP A 318 -17.27 9.22 -5.28
CA ASP A 318 -18.72 9.24 -5.52
C ASP A 318 -19.50 9.03 -4.22
N LEU A 319 -19.03 8.12 -3.35
CA LEU A 319 -19.64 7.89 -2.03
C LEU A 319 -19.56 9.15 -1.15
N MET A 320 -18.39 9.81 -1.10
CA MET A 320 -18.20 10.99 -0.27
C MET A 320 -19.03 12.18 -0.77
N ASP A 321 -19.10 12.37 -2.08
CA ASP A 321 -19.93 13.38 -2.73
C ASP A 321 -21.42 13.12 -2.43
N ALA A 322 -21.88 11.87 -2.54
CA ALA A 322 -23.26 11.48 -2.20
C ALA A 322 -23.61 11.71 -0.72
N GLN A 323 -22.62 11.63 0.18
CA GLN A 323 -22.78 11.90 1.60
C GLN A 323 -22.62 13.39 1.96
N GLY A 324 -22.25 14.25 1.01
CA GLY A 324 -21.92 15.66 1.25
C GLY A 324 -20.72 15.84 2.17
N ARG A 325 -19.72 14.95 2.09
CA ARG A 325 -18.52 14.98 2.92
C ARG A 325 -17.30 15.42 2.10
N PRO A 326 -16.65 16.53 2.43
CA PRO A 326 -15.39 16.91 1.79
C PRO A 326 -14.33 15.79 1.99
N VAL A 327 -13.65 15.42 0.93
CA VAL A 327 -12.58 14.40 0.96
C VAL A 327 -11.37 14.87 0.17
N ASP A 328 -10.17 14.57 0.70
CA ASP A 328 -8.89 14.76 -0.01
C ASP A 328 -8.00 13.55 0.25
N SER A 329 -6.99 13.33 -0.61
CA SER A 329 -6.20 12.10 -0.58
C SER A 329 -4.75 12.33 -0.99
N VAL A 330 -3.87 11.47 -0.46
CA VAL A 330 -2.47 11.41 -0.90
C VAL A 330 -2.38 10.93 -2.36
N TYR A 331 -3.16 9.89 -2.69
CA TYR A 331 -3.26 9.36 -4.04
C TYR A 331 -4.73 9.22 -4.44
N TYR A 332 -5.06 9.72 -5.63
CA TYR A 332 -6.37 9.53 -6.26
C TYR A 332 -6.24 8.61 -7.47
N LEU A 333 -6.90 7.45 -7.42
CA LEU A 333 -6.90 6.45 -8.48
C LEU A 333 -8.33 6.17 -8.95
N PRO A 334 -8.83 6.88 -9.96
CA PRO A 334 -10.25 6.82 -10.36
C PRO A 334 -10.75 5.41 -10.66
N ARG A 335 -9.92 4.61 -11.34
CA ARG A 335 -10.28 3.28 -11.88
C ARG A 335 -9.64 2.12 -11.13
N LEU A 336 -9.39 2.27 -9.83
CA LEU A 336 -8.80 1.22 -9.00
C LEU A 336 -9.58 -0.11 -9.16
N ARG A 337 -8.90 -1.15 -9.64
CA ARG A 337 -9.46 -2.50 -9.78
C ARG A 337 -9.47 -3.25 -8.47
N GLU A 338 -8.29 -3.38 -7.86
CA GLU A 338 -8.05 -4.17 -6.66
C GLU A 338 -6.91 -3.55 -5.85
N TRP A 339 -6.87 -3.85 -4.58
CA TRP A 339 -5.75 -3.44 -3.72
C TRP A 339 -5.37 -4.58 -2.78
N PHE A 340 -4.10 -4.62 -2.46
CA PHE A 340 -3.51 -5.54 -1.51
C PHE A 340 -2.76 -4.74 -0.46
N VAL A 341 -2.91 -5.14 0.79
CA VAL A 341 -2.06 -4.65 1.89
C VAL A 341 -1.12 -5.78 2.25
N GLU A 342 0.17 -5.57 2.08
CA GLU A 342 1.17 -6.63 2.15
C GLU A 342 1.10 -7.43 3.45
N SER A 343 1.03 -6.78 4.61
CA SER A 343 0.95 -7.48 5.89
C SER A 343 -0.29 -8.37 6.02
N THR A 344 -1.39 -8.10 5.28
CA THR A 344 -2.59 -8.94 5.35
C THR A 344 -2.43 -10.25 4.58
N LEU A 345 -1.45 -10.34 3.69
CA LEU A 345 -1.11 -11.56 2.94
C LEU A 345 -0.10 -12.44 3.68
N TYR A 346 0.59 -11.92 4.70
CA TYR A 346 1.66 -12.61 5.41
C TYR A 346 1.15 -13.17 6.74
N PRO A 347 1.00 -14.50 6.85
CA PRO A 347 0.54 -15.14 8.07
C PRO A 347 1.46 -14.83 9.26
N PHE A 348 0.91 -14.76 10.45
CA PHE A 348 1.54 -14.33 11.71
C PHE A 348 1.98 -12.87 11.77
N VAL A 349 2.23 -12.20 10.63
CA VAL A 349 2.53 -10.77 10.58
C VAL A 349 1.25 -9.94 10.64
N GLY A 350 0.22 -10.38 9.90
CA GLY A 350 -1.08 -9.71 9.83
C GLY A 350 -2.12 -10.63 9.21
N GLY A 351 -3.18 -10.02 8.69
CA GLY A 351 -4.35 -10.70 8.13
C GLY A 351 -5.59 -9.86 8.36
N ASN A 352 -6.76 -10.44 8.08
CA ASN A 352 -8.04 -9.88 8.46
C ASN A 352 -8.52 -10.55 9.76
N THR A 353 -8.95 -9.78 10.74
CA THR A 353 -9.46 -10.30 12.01
C THR A 353 -10.74 -11.10 11.79
N ILE A 354 -10.84 -12.28 12.38
CA ILE A 354 -12.07 -13.09 12.36
C ILE A 354 -12.64 -13.27 13.77
N ARG A 355 -13.96 -13.45 13.84
CA ARG A 355 -14.66 -13.67 15.09
C ARG A 355 -14.51 -15.12 15.52
N ARG A 356 -13.81 -15.34 16.64
CA ARG A 356 -13.71 -16.65 17.31
C ARG A 356 -13.95 -16.49 18.81
N PRO A 357 -14.53 -17.51 19.48
CA PRO A 357 -14.77 -17.47 20.93
C PRO A 357 -13.50 -17.30 21.75
N ALA A 358 -12.38 -17.86 21.28
CA ALA A 358 -11.08 -17.77 21.93
C ALA A 358 -9.97 -17.69 20.88
N SER A 359 -8.87 -17.04 21.22
CA SER A 359 -7.66 -17.09 20.41
C SER A 359 -6.95 -18.43 20.60
N PRO A 360 -6.44 -19.06 19.52
CA PRO A 360 -5.64 -20.26 19.61
C PRO A 360 -4.30 -20.04 20.33
N VAL A 361 -3.82 -18.80 20.40
CA VAL A 361 -2.61 -18.40 21.13
C VAL A 361 -2.96 -17.24 22.06
N PRO A 362 -2.68 -17.31 23.37
CA PRO A 362 -2.88 -16.19 24.27
C PRO A 362 -2.15 -14.94 23.80
N GLY A 363 -2.86 -13.81 23.76
CA GLY A 363 -2.28 -12.51 23.35
C GLY A 363 -2.27 -12.25 21.85
N LEU A 364 -2.60 -13.23 21.00
CA LEU A 364 -2.80 -13.03 19.56
C LEU A 364 -4.28 -13.03 19.21
N LEU A 365 -4.69 -12.20 18.27
CA LEU A 365 -6.04 -12.26 17.71
C LEU A 365 -6.10 -13.31 16.60
N PRO A 366 -7.23 -14.02 16.44
CA PRO A 366 -7.43 -14.91 15.29
C PRO A 366 -7.59 -14.08 14.02
N GLY A 367 -6.88 -14.49 12.97
CA GLY A 367 -6.88 -13.82 11.69
C GLY A 367 -6.96 -14.79 10.52
N ILE A 368 -7.27 -14.27 9.34
CA ILE A 368 -7.27 -15.03 8.10
C ILE A 368 -6.50 -14.27 7.03
N ASN A 369 -5.71 -15.03 6.28
CA ASN A 369 -4.98 -14.54 5.12
C ASN A 369 -5.70 -15.05 3.86
N HIS A 370 -6.00 -14.15 2.92
CA HIS A 370 -6.68 -14.50 1.67
C HIS A 370 -5.71 -15.10 0.64
N ILE A 371 -5.03 -16.15 1.06
CA ILE A 371 -4.13 -16.97 0.26
C ILE A 371 -4.30 -18.45 0.65
N LEU A 372 -3.89 -19.36 -0.24
CA LEU A 372 -3.82 -20.79 0.07
C LEU A 372 -2.68 -21.05 1.09
N PRO A 373 -2.81 -22.02 2.02
CA PRO A 373 -3.97 -22.90 2.23
C PRO A 373 -5.01 -22.35 3.22
N TYR A 374 -4.98 -21.08 3.62
CA TYR A 374 -5.84 -20.53 4.68
C TYR A 374 -7.26 -20.24 4.19
N ALA A 375 -7.39 -19.60 3.03
CA ALA A 375 -8.68 -19.35 2.39
C ALA A 375 -8.55 -19.51 0.89
N SER A 376 -9.67 -19.88 0.23
CA SER A 376 -9.76 -19.80 -1.22
C SER A 376 -9.91 -18.33 -1.62
N PRO A 377 -8.91 -17.70 -2.26
CA PRO A 377 -9.02 -16.29 -2.61
C PRO A 377 -9.99 -16.09 -3.76
N SER A 378 -10.82 -15.05 -3.64
CA SER A 378 -11.69 -14.58 -4.72
C SER A 378 -11.19 -13.22 -5.19
N PHE A 379 -10.47 -13.18 -6.31
CA PHE A 379 -9.97 -11.95 -6.90
C PHE A 379 -10.89 -11.45 -8.01
N ARG A 380 -10.90 -10.15 -8.24
CA ARG A 380 -11.66 -9.55 -9.35
C ARG A 380 -11.01 -9.85 -10.68
N GLY A 381 -11.74 -10.52 -11.57
CA GLY A 381 -11.31 -10.94 -12.90
C GLY A 381 -10.98 -12.42 -12.98
N GLU A 382 -10.62 -12.86 -14.18
CA GLU A 382 -10.22 -14.25 -14.45
C GLU A 382 -8.75 -14.42 -14.06
N CYS A 383 -8.51 -15.02 -12.90
CA CYS A 383 -7.19 -15.41 -12.45
C CYS A 383 -7.02 -16.92 -12.64
N SER A 384 -5.89 -17.36 -13.21
CA SER A 384 -5.61 -18.79 -13.31
C SER A 384 -5.31 -19.38 -11.94
N GLU A 385 -5.67 -20.65 -11.73
CA GLU A 385 -5.33 -21.39 -10.50
C GLU A 385 -3.81 -21.38 -10.25
N GLU A 386 -3.01 -21.50 -11.30
CA GLU A 386 -1.56 -21.43 -11.22
C GLU A 386 -1.07 -20.08 -10.69
N ALA A 387 -1.64 -18.96 -11.16
CA ALA A 387 -1.26 -17.63 -10.67
C ALA A 387 -1.65 -17.42 -9.19
N VAL A 388 -2.79 -17.95 -8.76
CA VAL A 388 -3.24 -17.94 -7.36
C VAL A 388 -2.31 -18.80 -6.49
N PHE A 389 -1.92 -19.97 -6.97
CA PHE A 389 -0.95 -20.83 -6.28
C PHE A 389 0.41 -20.13 -6.15
N GLN A 390 0.94 -19.55 -7.23
CA GLN A 390 2.22 -18.84 -7.21
C GLN A 390 2.19 -17.63 -6.27
N LEU A 391 1.11 -16.85 -6.26
CA LEU A 391 0.93 -15.76 -5.29
C LEU A 391 0.96 -16.29 -3.85
N SER A 392 0.22 -17.37 -3.57
CA SER A 392 0.15 -17.97 -2.24
C SER A 392 1.52 -18.49 -1.78
N ARG A 393 2.25 -19.16 -2.67
CA ARG A 393 3.61 -19.64 -2.42
C ARG A 393 4.55 -18.48 -2.11
N VAL A 394 4.54 -17.44 -2.93
CA VAL A 394 5.40 -16.25 -2.73
C VAL A 394 5.08 -15.56 -1.40
N CYS A 395 3.81 -15.46 -1.02
CA CYS A 395 3.41 -14.88 0.27
C CYS A 395 3.94 -15.69 1.46
N LEU A 396 3.81 -17.03 1.42
CA LEU A 396 4.32 -17.91 2.47
C LEU A 396 5.84 -17.90 2.56
N GLU A 397 6.55 -17.99 1.42
CA GLU A 397 8.02 -17.92 1.37
C GLU A 397 8.51 -16.58 1.91
N SER A 398 7.87 -15.47 1.52
CA SER A 398 8.26 -14.13 1.98
C SER A 398 7.96 -13.93 3.46
N ALA A 399 6.81 -14.42 3.96
CA ALA A 399 6.48 -14.38 5.38
C ALA A 399 7.50 -15.18 6.20
N ARG A 400 7.83 -16.42 5.76
CA ARG A 400 8.85 -17.26 6.41
C ARG A 400 10.21 -16.56 6.45
N ASP A 401 10.67 -16.00 5.32
CA ASP A 401 11.98 -15.34 5.23
C ASP A 401 12.05 -14.13 6.17
N VAL A 402 11.01 -13.29 6.19
CA VAL A 402 10.93 -12.12 7.08
C VAL A 402 10.87 -12.54 8.54
N ILE A 403 10.03 -13.52 8.90
CA ILE A 403 9.89 -14.03 10.28
C ILE A 403 11.19 -14.68 10.74
N SER A 404 11.84 -15.50 9.92
CA SER A 404 13.12 -16.16 10.28
C SER A 404 14.22 -15.15 10.58
N VAL A 405 14.33 -14.07 9.78
CA VAL A 405 15.27 -12.99 10.07
C VAL A 405 14.87 -12.26 11.35
N LEU A 406 13.58 -11.97 11.53
CA LEU A 406 13.07 -11.31 12.73
C LEU A 406 13.37 -12.12 14.00
N GLU A 407 13.21 -13.45 13.97
CA GLU A 407 13.53 -14.39 15.07
C GLU A 407 15.02 -14.37 15.40
N GLN A 408 15.89 -14.33 14.38
CA GLN A 408 17.35 -14.24 14.56
C GLN A 408 17.76 -12.91 15.20
N GLU A 409 17.26 -11.79 14.68
CA GLU A 409 17.61 -10.45 15.17
C GLU A 409 17.00 -10.19 16.56
N TYR A 410 15.80 -10.69 16.83
CA TYR A 410 15.19 -10.64 18.15
C TYR A 410 16.03 -11.41 19.18
N ARG A 411 16.49 -12.63 18.82
CA ARG A 411 17.36 -13.44 19.68
C ARG A 411 18.71 -12.75 19.93
N ALA A 412 19.28 -12.15 18.91
CA ALA A 412 20.54 -11.40 19.03
C ALA A 412 20.39 -10.19 19.95
N LEU A 413 19.25 -9.49 19.88
CA LEU A 413 19.00 -8.28 20.67
C LEU A 413 18.62 -8.60 22.14
N TYR A 414 17.76 -9.61 22.35
CA TYR A 414 17.17 -9.85 23.68
C TYR A 414 17.67 -11.12 24.38
N GLY A 415 18.53 -11.92 23.73
CA GLY A 415 19.09 -13.16 24.30
C GLY A 415 18.10 -14.32 24.49
N ARG A 416 16.90 -14.22 23.89
CA ARG A 416 15.81 -15.21 24.03
C ARG A 416 15.11 -15.46 22.70
N SER A 417 14.47 -16.61 22.55
CA SER A 417 13.77 -16.98 21.32
C SER A 417 12.46 -16.18 21.15
N LEU A 418 12.16 -15.76 19.92
CA LEU A 418 10.87 -15.19 19.53
C LEU A 418 9.90 -16.35 19.26
N THR A 419 9.01 -16.60 20.21
CA THR A 419 7.95 -17.63 20.12
C THR A 419 6.62 -16.98 19.79
N LEU A 420 5.58 -17.78 19.46
CA LEU A 420 4.25 -17.23 19.19
C LEU A 420 3.73 -16.36 20.34
N SER A 421 3.93 -16.78 21.60
CA SER A 421 3.51 -15.98 22.77
C SER A 421 4.23 -14.63 22.91
N ARG A 422 5.40 -14.49 22.26
CA ARG A 422 6.20 -13.25 22.25
C ARG A 422 6.12 -12.44 20.97
N LEU A 423 5.40 -12.94 19.98
CA LEU A 423 5.29 -12.26 18.70
C LEU A 423 4.86 -10.78 18.81
N PRO A 424 3.97 -10.39 19.76
CA PRO A 424 3.63 -8.99 20.01
C PRO A 424 4.80 -8.11 20.50
N GLU A 425 5.91 -8.68 20.94
CA GLU A 425 7.12 -7.92 21.31
C GLU A 425 7.91 -7.46 20.07
N ALA A 426 7.70 -8.11 18.92
CA ALA A 426 8.42 -7.85 17.67
C ALA A 426 7.51 -7.28 16.56
N ILE A 427 6.23 -7.62 16.57
CA ILE A 427 5.24 -7.21 15.55
C ILE A 427 4.09 -6.46 16.22
N ILE A 428 3.67 -5.37 15.59
CA ILE A 428 2.51 -4.57 16.04
C ILE A 428 1.23 -5.30 15.65
N LEU A 429 0.48 -5.81 16.64
CA LEU A 429 -0.79 -6.52 16.42
C LEU A 429 -0.68 -7.72 15.47
N PRO A 430 0.19 -8.70 15.77
CA PRO A 430 0.28 -9.92 14.99
C PRO A 430 -1.03 -10.71 15.11
N LEU A 431 -1.39 -11.43 14.04
CA LEU A 431 -2.58 -12.27 14.02
C LEU A 431 -2.15 -13.76 13.94
N CYS A 432 -2.92 -14.61 14.61
CA CYS A 432 -2.75 -16.05 14.50
C CYS A 432 -3.62 -16.57 13.34
N PRO A 433 -3.04 -17.20 12.29
CA PRO A 433 -3.80 -17.67 11.15
C PRO A 433 -4.84 -18.73 11.54
N ASP A 434 -6.07 -18.57 11.06
CA ASP A 434 -7.15 -19.54 11.26
C ASP A 434 -7.35 -20.36 9.96
N LYS A 435 -7.32 -21.68 10.09
CA LYS A 435 -7.51 -22.61 8.96
C LYS A 435 -8.89 -23.26 8.95
N GLY A 436 -9.86 -22.70 9.67
CA GLY A 436 -11.21 -23.24 9.76
C GLY A 436 -11.35 -24.47 10.66
N THR A 437 -10.25 -25.01 11.18
CA THR A 437 -10.20 -26.11 12.14
C THR A 437 -9.74 -25.60 13.50
N CYS A 438 -10.07 -26.30 14.58
CA CYS A 438 -9.53 -26.02 15.92
C CYS A 438 -8.04 -26.40 15.96
N LEU A 439 -7.18 -25.65 15.29
CA LEU A 439 -5.74 -25.85 15.36
C LEU A 439 -5.24 -25.32 16.69
N ASN A 440 -4.64 -26.21 17.46
CA ASN A 440 -3.90 -25.81 18.64
C ASN A 440 -2.48 -25.44 18.21
N TYR A 441 -2.16 -24.17 18.31
CA TYR A 441 -0.80 -23.69 18.16
C TYR A 441 -0.07 -23.82 19.50
N ASP A 442 1.13 -24.37 19.49
CA ASP A 442 2.00 -24.35 20.67
C ASP A 442 2.61 -22.93 20.81
N PRO A 443 2.27 -22.18 21.87
CA PRO A 443 2.76 -20.83 22.08
C PRO A 443 4.27 -20.74 22.31
N THR A 444 4.94 -21.87 22.56
CA THR A 444 6.39 -21.96 22.80
C THR A 444 7.21 -22.15 21.53
N LEU A 445 6.56 -22.49 20.41
CA LEU A 445 7.22 -22.63 19.12
C LEU A 445 7.33 -21.29 18.37
N ALA A 446 8.29 -21.24 17.46
CA ALA A 446 8.49 -20.11 16.57
C ALA A 446 7.47 -20.12 15.42
N ALA A 447 7.11 -18.93 14.89
CA ALA A 447 6.16 -18.82 13.80
C ALA A 447 6.71 -19.41 12.48
N SER A 448 8.03 -19.34 12.26
CA SER A 448 8.70 -19.94 11.09
C SER A 448 8.44 -21.43 10.95
N VAL A 449 8.34 -22.19 12.06
CA VAL A 449 8.04 -23.63 12.04
C VAL A 449 6.67 -23.92 11.41
N TYR A 450 5.66 -23.10 11.74
CA TYR A 450 4.33 -23.25 11.17
C TYR A 450 4.28 -22.86 9.70
N LEU A 451 5.02 -21.81 9.31
CA LEU A 451 5.11 -21.37 7.91
C LEU A 451 5.79 -22.41 7.02
N GLU A 452 6.81 -23.13 7.52
CA GLU A 452 7.44 -24.24 6.80
C GLU A 452 6.44 -25.39 6.58
N ASN A 453 5.70 -25.78 7.61
CA ASN A 453 4.65 -26.81 7.48
C ASN A 453 3.56 -26.40 6.48
N ASP A 454 3.17 -25.12 6.47
CA ASP A 454 2.13 -24.60 5.59
C ASP A 454 2.60 -24.58 4.13
N LEU A 455 3.88 -24.24 3.90
CA LEU A 455 4.51 -24.36 2.58
C LEU A 455 4.54 -25.79 2.08
N GLU A 456 4.94 -26.75 2.92
CA GLU A 456 4.93 -28.15 2.55
C GLU A 456 3.51 -28.64 2.21
N GLN A 457 2.51 -28.23 2.99
CA GLN A 457 1.11 -28.56 2.74
C GLN A 457 0.66 -28.00 1.39
N LEU A 458 0.96 -26.72 1.10
CA LEU A 458 0.61 -26.09 -0.16
C LEU A 458 1.22 -26.81 -1.36
N MET A 459 2.50 -27.18 -1.26
CA MET A 459 3.20 -27.91 -2.34
C MET A 459 2.61 -29.30 -2.59
N ARG A 460 2.20 -30.02 -1.54
CA ARG A 460 1.58 -31.36 -1.67
C ARG A 460 0.18 -31.32 -2.28
N THR A 461 -0.57 -30.26 -2.08
CA THR A 461 -1.93 -30.13 -2.61
C THR A 461 -1.96 -29.73 -4.10
N HIS A 462 -0.84 -29.29 -4.63
CA HIS A 462 -0.73 -28.81 -6.02
C HIS A 462 0.16 -29.71 -6.91
N SER A 463 0.84 -30.71 -6.32
CA SER A 463 1.56 -31.78 -7.03
C SER A 463 0.61 -32.94 -7.35
#